data_260abee2dfc5a348b442a2a0a34b22c9
#
_entry.id   260abee2dfc5a348b442a2a0a34b22c9
#
_cell.length_a   1.000
_cell.length_b   1.000
_cell.length_c   1.000
_cell.angle_alpha   90.00
_cell.angle_beta   90.00
_cell.angle_gamma   90.00
#
_symmetry.space_group_name_H-M   'P 1'
#
loop_
_entity.id
_entity.type
_entity.pdbx_description
1 polymer ?
#
loop_
_entity_poly.entity_id
_entity_poly.type
_entity_poly.pdbx_seq_one_letter_code
_entity_poly.pdbx_strand_id
1 'polypeptide(L)'
;VACVNPNPQIDFGVDADNINIGPAGGIRKINVSSSGNWVAMTEAPWITVSPANGRGSVECSISIDSTLSVEQRTGSVRIHNLDTDENKDFAVVQEGFEYQIVLEKPQIDVDDYADYDSRYFEVKVKSNVDYDVILPDGAENWLTFKKPELNLDRGARPRESKIRFDWRVNSRDNERIADIEFKP
;
A
#
# COMPACT_ATOMS: atom_id res chain seq x y z
N VAL A 1 45.28 22.64 -37.70
CA VAL A 1 43.85 22.97 -37.43
C VAL A 1 43.30 21.81 -36.65
N ALA A 2 43.07 22.02 -35.34
CA ALA A 2 42.42 21.03 -34.49
C ALA A 2 40.94 20.94 -34.90
N CYS A 3 40.51 19.77 -35.38
CA CYS A 3 39.09 19.49 -35.58
C CYS A 3 38.44 19.42 -34.21
N VAL A 4 37.77 20.49 -33.84
CA VAL A 4 36.86 20.47 -32.69
C VAL A 4 35.68 19.60 -33.09
N ASN A 5 35.51 18.47 -32.43
CA ASN A 5 34.29 17.64 -32.59
C ASN A 5 33.07 18.48 -32.19
N PRO A 6 32.15 18.87 -33.11
CA PRO A 6 31.04 19.75 -32.79
C PRO A 6 29.95 19.09 -31.93
N ASN A 7 30.11 17.79 -31.61
CA ASN A 7 29.13 17.05 -30.80
C ASN A 7 29.85 16.38 -29.63
N PRO A 8 29.92 17.04 -28.46
CA PRO A 8 30.54 16.45 -27.28
C PRO A 8 29.84 15.13 -26.95
N GLN A 9 30.63 14.07 -26.80
CA GLN A 9 30.13 12.78 -26.41
C GLN A 9 29.61 12.87 -24.96
N ILE A 10 28.36 12.46 -24.76
CA ILE A 10 27.73 12.42 -23.43
C ILE A 10 28.05 11.08 -22.79
N ASP A 11 28.58 11.08 -21.57
CA ASP A 11 28.84 9.86 -20.82
C ASP A 11 27.54 9.10 -20.56
N PHE A 12 27.60 7.79 -20.73
CA PHE A 12 26.49 6.92 -20.48
C PHE A 12 26.24 6.81 -18.96
N GLY A 13 25.03 7.10 -18.52
CA GLY A 13 24.69 7.09 -17.11
C GLY A 13 23.18 7.11 -16.84
N VAL A 14 22.86 6.88 -15.59
CA VAL A 14 21.50 7.00 -15.02
C VAL A 14 21.63 7.80 -13.73
N ASP A 15 20.73 8.74 -13.49
CA ASP A 15 20.73 9.59 -12.30
C ASP A 15 20.06 8.94 -11.08
N ALA A 16 19.78 7.63 -11.12
CA ALA A 16 19.22 6.86 -10.03
C ALA A 16 20.26 5.90 -9.44
N ASP A 17 20.48 5.97 -8.13
CA ASP A 17 21.23 4.95 -7.40
C ASP A 17 20.31 3.78 -7.01
N ASN A 18 19.36 4.03 -6.13
CA ASN A 18 18.33 3.07 -5.73
C ASN A 18 16.99 3.79 -5.53
N ILE A 19 15.90 3.12 -5.83
CA ILE A 19 14.55 3.62 -5.60
C ILE A 19 13.96 2.89 -4.39
N ASN A 20 13.63 3.64 -3.32
CA ASN A 20 12.88 3.13 -2.19
C ASN A 20 11.45 3.66 -2.26
N ILE A 21 10.46 2.78 -2.11
CA ILE A 21 9.05 3.12 -2.22
C ILE A 21 8.20 2.32 -1.24
N GLY A 22 7.12 2.92 -0.78
CA GLY A 22 6.14 2.25 0.09
C GLY A 22 5.26 1.23 -0.64
N PRO A 23 4.43 0.48 0.10
CA PRO A 23 3.60 -0.60 -0.45
C PRO A 23 2.54 -0.13 -1.46
N ALA A 24 2.14 1.12 -1.42
CA ALA A 24 1.19 1.69 -2.39
C ALA A 24 1.75 1.75 -3.83
N GLY A 25 3.08 1.63 -3.99
CA GLY A 25 3.72 1.80 -5.28
C GLY A 25 3.69 3.23 -5.78
N GLY A 26 3.74 3.41 -7.07
CA GLY A 26 3.67 4.73 -7.72
C GLY A 26 4.67 4.89 -8.85
N ILE A 27 4.93 6.12 -9.24
CA ILE A 27 5.82 6.46 -10.34
C ILE A 27 7.03 7.24 -9.83
N ARG A 28 8.21 6.88 -10.32
CA ARG A 28 9.46 7.63 -10.15
C ARG A 28 10.02 7.99 -11.51
N LYS A 29 10.64 9.15 -11.61
CA LYS A 29 11.31 9.61 -12.83
C LYS A 29 12.81 9.46 -12.67
N ILE A 30 13.45 9.04 -13.73
CA ILE A 30 14.91 8.94 -13.87
C ILE A 30 15.32 9.54 -15.19
N ASN A 31 16.57 10.00 -15.29
CA ASN A 31 17.17 10.45 -16.54
C ASN A 31 18.26 9.47 -16.99
N VAL A 32 18.11 8.97 -18.19
CA VAL A 32 19.16 8.24 -18.90
C VAL A 32 19.97 9.24 -19.69
N SER A 33 21.27 9.28 -19.49
CA SER A 33 22.23 10.08 -20.28
C SER A 33 22.95 9.16 -21.27
N SER A 34 22.89 9.49 -22.55
CA SER A 34 23.51 8.68 -23.62
C SER A 34 23.74 9.50 -24.87
N SER A 35 24.75 9.14 -25.64
CA SER A 35 24.96 9.64 -27.01
C SER A 35 24.40 8.67 -28.07
N GLY A 36 24.05 7.45 -27.69
CA GLY A 36 23.65 6.37 -28.59
C GLY A 36 22.29 5.74 -28.20
N ASN A 37 22.10 4.53 -28.72
CA ASN A 37 20.88 3.75 -28.46
C ASN A 37 21.01 2.94 -27.18
N TRP A 38 19.92 2.81 -26.47
CA TRP A 38 19.85 2.05 -25.21
C TRP A 38 18.49 1.35 -25.05
N VAL A 39 18.45 0.35 -24.19
CA VAL A 39 17.25 -0.39 -23.80
C VAL A 39 17.21 -0.56 -22.29
N ALA A 40 16.02 -0.44 -21.71
CA ALA A 40 15.76 -0.74 -20.30
C ALA A 40 15.17 -2.15 -20.16
N MET A 41 15.65 -2.90 -19.19
CA MET A 41 15.24 -4.28 -18.91
C MET A 41 15.01 -4.48 -17.42
N THR A 42 14.00 -5.27 -17.08
CA THR A 42 13.76 -5.76 -15.73
C THR A 42 13.14 -7.14 -15.77
N GLU A 43 13.49 -8.00 -14.82
CA GLU A 43 12.86 -9.31 -14.63
C GLU A 43 11.71 -9.24 -13.59
N ALA A 44 11.58 -8.10 -12.90
CA ALA A 44 10.53 -7.91 -11.91
C ALA A 44 9.21 -7.51 -12.59
N PRO A 45 8.17 -8.39 -12.58
CA PRO A 45 6.92 -8.14 -13.30
C PRO A 45 6.09 -6.97 -12.71
N TRP A 46 6.44 -6.51 -11.53
CA TRP A 46 5.81 -5.39 -10.85
C TRP A 46 6.50 -4.04 -11.11
N ILE A 47 7.52 -4.01 -11.97
CA ILE A 47 8.23 -2.79 -12.39
C ILE A 47 8.05 -2.62 -13.91
N THR A 48 7.67 -1.43 -14.32
CA THR A 48 7.57 -1.07 -15.74
C THR A 48 8.36 0.20 -16.02
N VAL A 49 9.20 0.18 -17.04
CA VAL A 49 9.98 1.33 -17.49
C VAL A 49 9.38 1.90 -18.77
N SER A 50 9.12 3.19 -18.82
CA SER A 50 8.57 3.85 -20.01
C SER A 50 9.22 5.22 -20.27
N PRO A 51 9.80 5.44 -21.45
CA PRO A 51 10.01 4.47 -22.52
C PRO A 51 11.03 3.39 -22.13
N ALA A 52 10.85 2.17 -22.67
CA ALA A 52 11.73 1.03 -22.42
C ALA A 52 12.98 1.01 -23.34
N ASN A 53 13.10 1.94 -24.25
CA ASN A 53 14.25 2.14 -25.11
C ASN A 53 14.30 3.58 -25.62
N GLY A 54 15.45 4.00 -26.06
CA GLY A 54 15.61 5.35 -26.57
C GLY A 54 16.92 5.55 -27.32
N ARG A 55 17.07 6.73 -27.89
CA ARG A 55 18.29 7.24 -28.46
C ARG A 55 18.61 8.59 -27.83
N GLY A 56 19.84 8.74 -27.37
CA GLY A 56 20.27 9.93 -26.67
C GLY A 56 19.74 9.99 -25.25
N SER A 57 19.78 11.17 -24.64
CA SER A 57 19.33 11.39 -23.26
C SER A 57 17.81 11.50 -23.20
N VAL A 58 17.16 10.73 -22.30
CA VAL A 58 15.69 10.65 -22.18
C VAL A 58 15.30 10.53 -20.71
N GLU A 59 14.24 11.24 -20.32
CA GLU A 59 13.55 11.02 -19.04
C GLU A 59 12.65 9.77 -19.15
N CYS A 60 12.81 8.83 -18.23
CA CYS A 60 11.99 7.62 -18.13
C CYS A 60 11.14 7.67 -16.86
N SER A 61 9.94 7.11 -16.94
CA SER A 61 9.09 6.82 -15.82
C SER A 61 9.23 5.37 -15.39
N ILE A 62 9.49 5.14 -14.12
CA ILE A 62 9.50 3.82 -13.49
C ILE A 62 8.18 3.67 -12.75
N SER A 63 7.28 2.87 -13.28
CA SER A 63 6.01 2.54 -12.64
C SER A 63 6.17 1.29 -11.78
N ILE A 64 5.76 1.37 -10.53
CA ILE A 64 5.91 0.34 -9.52
C ILE A 64 4.52 -0.01 -9.01
N ASP A 65 4.11 -1.26 -9.16
CA ASP A 65 2.81 -1.75 -8.73
C ASP A 65 2.70 -1.75 -7.19
N SER A 66 1.48 -1.56 -6.69
CA SER A 66 1.18 -1.73 -5.26
C SER A 66 1.33 -3.19 -4.83
N THR A 67 1.52 -3.41 -3.53
CA THR A 67 1.58 -4.73 -2.91
C THR A 67 0.74 -4.79 -1.65
N LEU A 68 0.18 -5.98 -1.36
CA LEU A 68 -0.43 -6.33 -0.07
C LEU A 68 0.42 -7.38 0.67
N SER A 69 1.59 -7.74 0.15
CA SER A 69 2.54 -8.58 0.88
C SER A 69 3.12 -7.80 2.05
N VAL A 70 3.20 -8.43 3.22
CA VAL A 70 3.86 -7.87 4.41
C VAL A 70 5.38 -7.89 4.29
N GLU A 71 5.90 -8.65 3.33
CA GLU A 71 7.33 -8.76 3.08
C GLU A 71 7.81 -7.70 2.10
N GLN A 72 8.97 -7.12 2.40
CA GLN A 72 9.70 -6.26 1.48
C GLN A 72 10.11 -7.04 0.23
N ARG A 73 10.05 -6.40 -0.94
CA ARG A 73 10.56 -6.99 -2.19
C ARG A 73 11.54 -6.05 -2.88
N THR A 74 12.47 -6.66 -3.61
CA THR A 74 13.49 -5.95 -4.37
C THR A 74 13.50 -6.43 -5.81
N GLY A 75 13.55 -5.50 -6.75
CA GLY A 75 13.73 -5.73 -8.17
C GLY A 75 14.93 -4.94 -8.69
N SER A 76 15.47 -5.34 -9.84
CA SER A 76 16.56 -4.63 -10.52
C SER A 76 16.09 -4.12 -11.88
N VAL A 77 16.53 -2.93 -12.21
CA VAL A 77 16.39 -2.34 -13.55
C VAL A 77 17.78 -2.16 -14.15
N ARG A 78 17.95 -2.64 -15.36
CA ARG A 78 19.19 -2.49 -16.15
C ARG A 78 18.93 -1.58 -17.32
N ILE A 79 19.77 -0.58 -17.50
CA ILE A 79 19.84 0.22 -18.71
C ILE A 79 21.09 -0.24 -19.47
N HIS A 80 20.88 -0.79 -20.66
CA HIS A 80 21.93 -1.33 -21.51
C HIS A 80 22.17 -0.42 -22.71
N ASN A 81 23.40 0.01 -22.90
CA ASN A 81 23.84 0.77 -24.08
C ASN A 81 24.14 -0.19 -25.23
N LEU A 82 23.34 -0.10 -26.29
CA LEU A 82 23.47 -0.98 -27.46
C LEU A 82 24.69 -0.70 -28.33
N ASP A 83 25.28 0.50 -28.22
CA ASP A 83 26.42 0.90 -29.04
C ASP A 83 27.77 0.60 -28.35
N THR A 84 27.80 0.59 -27.01
CA THR A 84 29.04 0.37 -26.22
C THR A 84 29.03 -0.90 -25.40
N ASP A 85 27.92 -1.62 -25.33
CA ASP A 85 27.70 -2.80 -24.47
C ASP A 85 27.82 -2.52 -22.95
N GLU A 86 27.72 -1.25 -22.56
CA GLU A 86 27.82 -0.81 -21.19
C GLU A 86 26.46 -0.95 -20.47
N ASN A 87 26.50 -1.35 -19.20
CA ASN A 87 25.31 -1.51 -18.37
C ASN A 87 25.32 -0.54 -17.18
N LYS A 88 24.16 -0.02 -16.84
CA LYS A 88 23.88 0.70 -15.58
C LYS A 88 22.71 0.03 -14.90
N ASP A 89 22.93 -0.44 -13.69
CA ASP A 89 21.93 -1.16 -12.90
C ASP A 89 21.56 -0.33 -11.67
N PHE A 90 20.28 -0.35 -11.28
CA PHE A 90 19.82 0.17 -10.02
C PHE A 90 18.73 -0.73 -9.43
N ALA A 91 18.60 -0.73 -8.10
CA ALA A 91 17.58 -1.50 -7.41
C ALA A 91 16.31 -0.67 -7.15
N VAL A 92 15.18 -1.36 -7.16
CA VAL A 92 13.90 -0.85 -6.66
C VAL A 92 13.53 -1.69 -5.45
N VAL A 93 13.50 -1.05 -4.28
CA VAL A 93 13.13 -1.67 -3.01
C VAL A 93 11.76 -1.18 -2.62
N GLN A 94 10.80 -2.09 -2.51
CA GLN A 94 9.45 -1.78 -2.07
C GLN A 94 9.19 -2.37 -0.68
N GLU A 95 8.80 -1.50 0.24
CA GLU A 95 8.43 -1.89 1.59
C GLU A 95 7.19 -2.78 1.60
N GLY A 96 7.11 -3.67 2.59
CA GLY A 96 5.95 -4.50 2.83
C GLY A 96 4.74 -3.68 3.30
N PHE A 97 3.55 -4.24 3.09
CA PHE A 97 2.29 -3.66 3.50
C PHE A 97 2.07 -3.82 5.01
N GLU A 98 1.83 -2.74 5.71
CA GLU A 98 1.51 -2.75 7.14
C GLU A 98 -0.01 -2.70 7.33
N TYR A 99 -0.58 -3.71 7.97
CA TYR A 99 -2.00 -3.75 8.32
C TYR A 99 -2.29 -2.73 9.41
N GLN A 100 -3.34 -1.93 9.18
CA GLN A 100 -3.79 -0.93 10.14
C GLN A 100 -5.29 -1.11 10.40
N ILE A 101 -5.63 -1.37 11.65
CA ILE A 101 -7.00 -1.36 12.15
C ILE A 101 -6.99 -0.48 13.41
N VAL A 102 -7.65 0.68 13.32
CA VAL A 102 -7.68 1.66 14.41
C VAL A 102 -9.13 1.93 14.80
N LEU A 103 -9.43 1.74 16.07
CA LEU A 103 -10.72 2.04 16.66
C LEU A 103 -10.74 3.48 17.19
N GLU A 104 -11.80 4.23 16.91
CA GLU A 104 -11.95 5.60 17.45
C GLU A 104 -12.04 5.57 18.97
N LYS A 105 -12.77 4.59 19.53
CA LYS A 105 -12.94 4.40 20.96
C LYS A 105 -12.67 2.93 21.31
N PRO A 106 -11.71 2.67 22.20
CA PRO A 106 -11.39 1.31 22.62
C PRO A 106 -12.42 0.73 23.63
N GLN A 107 -13.24 1.57 24.25
CA GLN A 107 -14.25 1.17 25.21
C GLN A 107 -15.53 1.96 24.99
N ILE A 108 -16.67 1.28 25.08
CA ILE A 108 -18.00 1.85 25.01
C ILE A 108 -18.82 1.29 26.16
N ASP A 109 -19.34 2.19 26.96
CA ASP A 109 -20.25 1.84 28.06
C ASP A 109 -21.69 2.12 27.62
N VAL A 110 -22.60 1.20 27.89
CA VAL A 110 -24.00 1.29 27.58
C VAL A 110 -24.80 1.03 28.86
N ASP A 111 -25.97 1.67 28.97
CA ASP A 111 -26.88 1.47 30.10
C ASP A 111 -27.45 0.03 30.09
N ASP A 112 -27.89 -0.45 31.22
CA ASP A 112 -28.54 -1.77 31.37
C ASP A 112 -29.90 -1.82 30.65
N TYR A 113 -30.57 -0.66 30.51
CA TYR A 113 -31.85 -0.50 29.85
C TYR A 113 -31.87 0.73 28.93
N ALA A 114 -32.51 0.58 27.78
CA ALA A 114 -32.91 1.66 26.89
C ALA A 114 -34.17 1.26 26.12
N ASP A 115 -34.85 2.23 25.52
CA ASP A 115 -35.97 1.96 24.62
C ASP A 115 -35.49 1.12 23.43
N TYR A 116 -36.36 0.28 22.89
CA TYR A 116 -35.98 -0.71 21.86
C TYR A 116 -35.17 -0.11 20.70
N ASP A 117 -35.59 1.03 20.17
CA ASP A 117 -34.95 1.70 19.05
C ASP A 117 -33.63 2.38 19.43
N SER A 118 -33.30 2.47 20.71
CA SER A 118 -32.07 3.08 21.24
C SER A 118 -31.03 2.07 21.73
N ARG A 119 -31.29 0.76 21.58
CA ARG A 119 -30.41 -0.33 22.05
C ARG A 119 -29.34 -0.67 21.06
N TYR A 120 -28.57 0.33 20.63
CA TYR A 120 -27.44 0.15 19.76
C TYR A 120 -26.32 1.13 20.07
N PHE A 121 -25.14 0.83 19.57
CA PHE A 121 -24.02 1.75 19.49
C PHE A 121 -23.26 1.54 18.19
N GLU A 122 -22.49 2.52 17.77
CA GLU A 122 -21.66 2.44 16.58
C GLU A 122 -20.19 2.50 16.97
N VAL A 123 -19.39 1.63 16.35
CA VAL A 123 -17.94 1.63 16.42
C VAL A 123 -17.39 2.15 15.10
N LYS A 124 -16.62 3.22 15.15
CA LYS A 124 -15.88 3.70 13.99
C LYS A 124 -14.52 3.01 13.93
N VAL A 125 -14.27 2.40 12.81
CA VAL A 125 -13.04 1.67 12.50
C VAL A 125 -12.37 2.29 11.28
N LYS A 126 -11.11 2.65 11.42
CA LYS A 126 -10.28 3.10 10.31
C LYS A 126 -9.32 1.98 9.93
N SER A 127 -9.47 1.44 8.72
CA SER A 127 -8.73 0.25 8.29
C SER A 127 -8.27 0.34 6.83
N ASN A 128 -7.11 -0.23 6.53
CA ASN A 128 -6.56 -0.42 5.19
C ASN A 128 -6.59 -1.89 4.75
N VAL A 129 -7.19 -2.76 5.53
CA VAL A 129 -7.36 -4.19 5.29
C VAL A 129 -8.78 -4.59 5.68
N ASP A 130 -9.31 -5.64 5.06
CA ASP A 130 -10.55 -6.26 5.55
C ASP A 130 -10.27 -6.99 6.86
N TYR A 131 -11.29 -7.09 7.71
CA TYR A 131 -11.16 -7.67 9.05
C TYR A 131 -12.45 -8.38 9.45
N ASP A 132 -12.29 -9.37 10.31
CA ASP A 132 -13.39 -10.03 10.98
C ASP A 132 -13.68 -9.40 12.33
N VAL A 133 -14.95 -9.40 12.71
CA VAL A 133 -15.41 -8.99 14.05
C VAL A 133 -15.75 -10.25 14.83
N ILE A 134 -15.01 -10.49 15.90
CA ILE A 134 -15.14 -11.69 16.72
C ILE A 134 -15.72 -11.31 18.08
N LEU A 135 -16.88 -11.87 18.39
CA LEU A 135 -17.48 -11.75 19.72
C LEU A 135 -16.95 -12.85 20.63
N PRO A 136 -16.70 -12.55 21.92
CA PRO A 136 -16.34 -13.59 22.87
C PRO A 136 -17.52 -14.55 23.14
N ASP A 137 -17.22 -15.76 23.56
CA ASP A 137 -18.22 -16.79 23.86
C ASP A 137 -19.29 -16.29 24.82
N GLY A 138 -20.55 -16.48 24.42
CA GLY A 138 -21.71 -16.07 25.18
C GLY A 138 -22.16 -14.62 24.96
N ALA A 139 -21.33 -13.78 24.31
CA ALA A 139 -21.72 -12.41 23.98
C ALA A 139 -22.79 -12.37 22.87
N GLU A 140 -22.82 -13.34 21.98
CA GLU A 140 -23.84 -13.49 20.92
C GLU A 140 -25.26 -13.60 21.46
N ASN A 141 -25.43 -13.97 22.73
CA ASN A 141 -26.75 -14.04 23.39
C ASN A 141 -27.36 -12.65 23.63
N TRP A 142 -26.55 -11.61 23.68
CA TRP A 142 -27.00 -10.26 24.00
C TRP A 142 -26.45 -9.16 23.12
N LEU A 143 -25.49 -9.47 22.26
CA LEU A 143 -24.84 -8.54 21.35
C LEU A 143 -24.86 -9.12 19.94
N THR A 144 -25.32 -8.31 18.97
CA THR A 144 -25.29 -8.65 17.55
C THR A 144 -24.71 -7.48 16.79
N PHE A 145 -24.09 -7.74 15.65
CA PHE A 145 -23.50 -6.67 14.83
C PHE A 145 -23.81 -6.84 13.35
N LYS A 146 -23.71 -5.72 12.65
CA LYS A 146 -23.76 -5.67 11.20
C LYS A 146 -22.57 -4.87 10.70
N LYS A 147 -21.67 -5.57 10.01
CA LYS A 147 -20.50 -4.98 9.38
C LYS A 147 -20.85 -4.58 7.94
N PRO A 148 -20.54 -3.35 7.50
CA PRO A 148 -20.65 -2.97 6.10
C PRO A 148 -19.56 -3.67 5.25
N GLU A 149 -19.84 -3.86 3.96
CA GLU A 149 -18.80 -4.28 3.02
C GLU A 149 -17.74 -3.19 2.88
N LEU A 150 -16.48 -3.60 2.94
CA LEU A 150 -15.33 -2.72 2.76
C LEU A 150 -14.86 -2.82 1.32
N ASN A 151 -14.95 -1.72 0.59
CA ASN A 151 -14.36 -1.61 -0.74
C ASN A 151 -12.98 -0.94 -0.61
N LEU A 152 -11.95 -1.77 -0.46
CA LEU A 152 -10.56 -1.34 -0.29
C LEU A 152 -9.78 -1.56 -1.59
N ASP A 153 -9.17 -0.49 -2.09
CA ASP A 153 -8.22 -0.57 -3.18
C ASP A 153 -6.88 -1.13 -2.67
N ARG A 154 -6.16 -1.86 -3.51
CA ARG A 154 -4.82 -2.37 -3.16
C ARG A 154 -3.87 -1.24 -2.77
N GLY A 155 -3.17 -1.41 -1.64
CA GLY A 155 -2.26 -0.41 -1.10
C GLY A 155 -2.92 0.90 -0.70
N ALA A 156 -4.24 0.92 -0.55
CA ALA A 156 -5.01 2.10 -0.23
C ALA A 156 -4.71 2.64 1.17
N ARG A 157 -4.95 3.94 1.32
CA ARG A 157 -4.95 4.57 2.64
C ARG A 157 -6.09 4.01 3.48
N PRO A 158 -5.93 3.97 4.83
CA PRO A 158 -7.00 3.55 5.72
C PRO A 158 -8.29 4.33 5.48
N ARG A 159 -9.41 3.61 5.36
CA ARG A 159 -10.75 4.18 5.22
C ARG A 159 -11.56 3.98 6.48
N GLU A 160 -12.43 4.94 6.78
CA GLU A 160 -13.33 4.86 7.91
C GLU A 160 -14.59 4.09 7.53
N SER A 161 -15.00 3.20 8.41
CA SER A 161 -16.29 2.49 8.37
C SER A 161 -16.95 2.53 9.75
N LYS A 162 -18.26 2.32 9.77
CA LYS A 162 -19.03 2.23 11.00
C LYS A 162 -19.68 0.87 11.12
N ILE A 163 -19.51 0.23 12.27
CA ILE A 163 -20.15 -1.03 12.59
C ILE A 163 -21.19 -0.74 13.66
N ARG A 164 -22.43 -1.11 13.38
CA ARG A 164 -23.51 -1.03 14.34
C ARG A 164 -23.58 -2.32 15.15
N PHE A 165 -23.62 -2.17 16.47
CA PHE A 165 -23.88 -3.22 17.43
C PHE A 165 -25.23 -2.97 18.08
N ASP A 166 -26.10 -3.97 18.07
CA ASP A 166 -27.39 -3.96 18.75
C ASP A 166 -27.29 -4.85 19.99
N TRP A 167 -27.78 -4.37 21.12
CA TRP A 167 -27.69 -5.04 22.40
C TRP A 167 -29.04 -5.30 23.04
N ARG A 168 -29.11 -6.31 23.90
CA ARG A 168 -30.29 -6.67 24.66
C ARG A 168 -30.17 -6.16 26.11
N VAL A 169 -31.29 -5.81 26.68
CA VAL A 169 -31.40 -5.36 28.10
C VAL A 169 -30.68 -6.35 29.02
N ASN A 170 -29.96 -5.82 29.98
CA ASN A 170 -29.40 -6.60 31.07
C ASN A 170 -30.40 -6.64 32.23
N SER A 171 -31.07 -7.78 32.42
CA SER A 171 -32.01 -8.03 33.52
C SER A 171 -31.33 -8.66 34.73
N ARG A 172 -30.02 -8.78 34.77
CA ARG A 172 -29.24 -9.33 35.88
C ARG A 172 -28.60 -8.22 36.69
N ASP A 173 -28.34 -8.50 37.95
CA ASP A 173 -27.70 -7.56 38.87
C ASP A 173 -26.19 -7.35 38.59
N ASN A 174 -25.61 -8.14 37.71
CA ASN A 174 -24.20 -8.08 37.39
C ASN A 174 -23.97 -7.40 36.02
N GLU A 175 -22.91 -6.60 35.94
CA GLU A 175 -22.41 -6.03 34.71
C GLU A 175 -22.02 -7.14 33.69
N ARG A 176 -22.29 -6.86 32.43
CA ARG A 176 -21.84 -7.70 31.30
C ARG A 176 -20.74 -6.97 30.56
N ILE A 177 -19.65 -7.66 30.30
CA ILE A 177 -18.51 -7.16 29.53
C ILE A 177 -18.28 -8.10 28.34
N ALA A 178 -17.97 -7.53 27.20
CA ALA A 178 -17.57 -8.25 26.00
C ALA A 178 -16.33 -7.61 25.40
N ASP A 179 -15.24 -8.35 25.30
CA ASP A 179 -14.05 -7.94 24.57
C ASP A 179 -14.21 -8.35 23.10
N ILE A 180 -14.41 -7.37 22.24
CA ILE A 180 -14.65 -7.58 20.81
C ILE A 180 -13.32 -7.47 20.07
N GLU A 181 -12.96 -8.51 19.35
CA GLU A 181 -11.71 -8.55 18.56
C GLU A 181 -11.99 -8.15 17.11
N PHE A 182 -11.10 -7.32 16.54
CA PHE A 182 -11.07 -6.96 15.12
C PHE A 182 -9.80 -7.57 14.53
N LYS A 183 -9.94 -8.59 13.70
CA LYS A 183 -8.83 -9.41 13.22
C LYS A 183 -8.73 -9.36 11.70
N PRO A 184 -7.55 -8.99 11.13
CA PRO A 184 -7.30 -9.03 9.69
C PRO A 184 -7.30 -10.43 9.12
#